data_e71ab96d532da81a638e6ecb21db62a2
#
_entry.id   e71ab96d532da81a638e6ecb21db62a2
#
_cell.length_a   1.000
_cell.length_b   1.000
_cell.length_c   1.000
_cell.angle_alpha   90.00
_cell.angle_beta   90.00
_cell.angle_gamma   90.00
#
_symmetry.space_group_name_H-M   'P 1'
#
loop_
_entity.id
_entity.type
_entity.pdbx_description
1 polymer ?
#
loop_
_entity_poly.entity_id
_entity_poly.type
_entity_poly.pdbx_seq_one_letter_code
_entity_poly.pdbx_strand_id
1 'polypeptide(L)'
;MSRINVNTISGIGGTFVQLTNGATGDASKLTFPPTIIGFSPEVMSDTSQITTNIAFTFNQNIEFSGGTGTIELRSGSATGSIVESYTTGSSSNLNISANVLTINPSSDLTHDTTYYVTLPSVGIANTFGAFYKGSTTYNFKTKIIDAFVTGGNYQFSKIDSSSPTGFYRYHIFTGTSTFTLSHPAPQFLDMQWVLSAGGGSGGPGYSPGGACGGGGGAGGVINGSGPTFGAPAGTYTVTIGAGAARVPYSNHSKSPAYYGTPSSITGSPGTLHSVTGGGSGGSYPQTPTYGYGNPGGSGGGGCGPGYSSWPTHPSYPTQGYSAFPGGNGMPGQGNPGGYGTASYNPNYGHYYTAGGGGGAGGNGGNSARSPWSGPQWPSYPNHPNWNSTGGNGGAGKATPAFAGPILLGNVPEPAFPSSVLVDTYGNGLGPTGRVGGGGGGGASSPVPFTRAGNGGTGGGGHGAYVRPGQYNPSPFQSRSPAPSPSTYHAEDGVQYLGGGGGGGTSPNPSSYRIGGGGSGSFMIRYAVNQL
;
A
#
# COMPACT_ATOMS: atom_id res chain seq x y z
N MET A 1 -53.62 -38.61 37.99
CA MET A 1 -53.52 -38.47 36.51
C MET A 1 -53.05 -39.80 35.96
N SER A 2 -53.90 -40.45 35.17
CA SER A 2 -53.55 -41.74 34.54
C SER A 2 -52.60 -41.47 33.36
N ARG A 3 -51.41 -42.05 33.37
CA ARG A 3 -50.47 -42.01 32.23
C ARG A 3 -50.85 -43.11 31.25
N ILE A 4 -51.09 -42.73 29.99
CA ILE A 4 -51.25 -43.65 28.87
C ILE A 4 -49.87 -43.88 28.25
N ASN A 5 -49.35 -45.12 28.37
CA ASN A 5 -48.13 -45.52 27.65
C ASN A 5 -48.54 -46.06 26.27
N VAL A 6 -48.19 -45.34 25.21
CA VAL A 6 -48.37 -45.80 23.82
C VAL A 6 -47.08 -46.44 23.35
N ASN A 7 -47.00 -47.78 23.25
CA ASN A 7 -45.79 -48.49 22.83
C ASN A 7 -45.57 -48.50 21.28
N THR A 8 -46.58 -48.34 20.50
CA THR A 8 -46.48 -48.30 19.03
C THR A 8 -47.66 -47.54 18.42
N ILE A 9 -47.36 -46.58 17.55
CA ILE A 9 -48.35 -45.93 16.67
C ILE A 9 -48.08 -46.46 15.26
N SER A 10 -48.88 -47.40 14.78
CA SER A 10 -48.81 -47.89 13.39
C SER A 10 -49.76 -47.06 12.53
N GLY A 11 -49.21 -46.25 11.64
CA GLY A 11 -49.99 -45.49 10.67
C GLY A 11 -50.50 -46.39 9.54
N ILE A 12 -51.73 -46.84 9.64
CA ILE A 12 -52.48 -47.38 8.51
C ILE A 12 -53.67 -46.46 8.33
N GLY A 13 -53.73 -45.71 7.24
CA GLY A 13 -54.81 -44.97 6.61
C GLY A 13 -56.18 -44.90 7.25
N GLY A 14 -56.24 -44.54 8.54
CA GLY A 14 -57.52 -44.44 9.27
C GLY A 14 -57.47 -43.35 10.34
N THR A 15 -58.60 -42.74 10.59
CA THR A 15 -58.80 -41.59 11.47
C THR A 15 -58.71 -41.92 12.97
N PHE A 16 -58.29 -43.13 13.36
CA PHE A 16 -58.30 -43.56 14.76
C PHE A 16 -56.96 -44.15 15.22
N VAL A 17 -56.50 -43.76 16.40
CA VAL A 17 -55.41 -44.42 17.14
C VAL A 17 -56.03 -45.43 18.10
N GLN A 18 -55.69 -46.69 17.94
CA GLN A 18 -56.15 -47.72 18.85
C GLN A 18 -55.24 -47.74 20.09
N LEU A 19 -55.79 -47.43 21.25
CA LEU A 19 -55.08 -47.48 22.52
C LEU A 19 -55.13 -48.93 23.06
N THR A 20 -54.01 -49.42 23.64
CA THR A 20 -53.88 -50.76 24.23
C THR A 20 -54.77 -50.91 25.45
N ASN A 21 -56.00 -51.02 25.38
CA ASN A 21 -57.05 -51.43 26.34
C ASN A 21 -58.45 -51.19 25.77
N GLY A 22 -58.61 -51.15 24.44
CA GLY A 22 -59.90 -51.05 23.82
C GLY A 22 -60.53 -49.65 23.86
N ALA A 23 -59.83 -48.65 24.37
CA ALA A 23 -60.28 -47.26 24.29
C ALA A 23 -59.96 -46.67 22.90
N THR A 24 -60.94 -46.23 22.19
CA THR A 24 -60.78 -45.50 20.92
C THR A 24 -60.75 -44.00 21.20
N GLY A 25 -59.66 -43.32 20.82
CA GLY A 25 -59.56 -41.86 20.87
C GLY A 25 -59.61 -41.27 19.48
N ASP A 26 -60.20 -40.06 19.35
CA ASP A 26 -60.16 -39.30 18.12
C ASP A 26 -58.71 -38.84 17.81
N ALA A 27 -58.12 -39.45 16.78
CA ALA A 27 -56.75 -39.11 16.36
C ALA A 27 -56.62 -37.63 15.96
N SER A 28 -57.71 -36.93 15.63
CA SER A 28 -57.70 -35.53 15.35
C SER A 28 -57.39 -34.64 16.56
N LYS A 29 -57.44 -35.23 17.80
CA LYS A 29 -57.11 -34.53 19.06
C LYS A 29 -55.68 -34.82 19.57
N LEU A 30 -54.94 -35.67 18.90
CA LEU A 30 -53.51 -35.88 19.21
C LEU A 30 -52.70 -34.77 18.51
N THR A 31 -52.44 -33.71 19.25
CA THR A 31 -51.66 -32.57 18.73
C THR A 31 -50.17 -32.76 19.10
N PHE A 32 -49.35 -33.05 18.11
CA PHE A 32 -47.89 -33.06 18.27
C PHE A 32 -47.34 -31.68 17.96
N PRO A 33 -46.33 -31.14 18.73
CA PRO A 33 -45.65 -29.90 18.40
C PRO A 33 -45.07 -29.97 16.99
N PRO A 34 -45.14 -28.90 16.22
CA PRO A 34 -44.47 -28.84 14.94
C PRO A 34 -42.95 -28.95 15.12
N THR A 35 -42.28 -29.62 14.18
CA THR A 35 -40.83 -29.76 14.14
C THR A 35 -40.28 -29.24 12.81
N ILE A 36 -39.13 -28.62 12.82
CA ILE A 36 -38.48 -28.13 11.58
C ILE A 36 -37.86 -29.33 10.86
N ILE A 37 -38.10 -29.42 9.55
CA ILE A 37 -37.58 -30.47 8.67
C ILE A 37 -36.71 -29.93 7.53
N GLY A 38 -36.69 -28.59 7.33
CA GLY A 38 -35.87 -27.94 6.32
C GLY A 38 -35.54 -26.50 6.66
N PHE A 39 -34.41 -26.04 6.13
CA PHE A 39 -33.89 -24.70 6.33
C PHE A 39 -33.47 -24.09 4.99
N SER A 40 -33.66 -22.78 4.83
CA SER A 40 -33.08 -21.99 3.74
C SER A 40 -32.65 -20.64 4.31
N PRO A 41 -31.36 -20.28 4.26
CA PRO A 41 -30.23 -21.11 3.84
C PRO A 41 -30.07 -22.43 4.60
N GLU A 42 -29.33 -23.41 4.04
CA GLU A 42 -29.03 -24.64 4.76
C GLU A 42 -28.22 -24.36 6.03
N VAL A 43 -28.37 -25.22 7.04
CA VAL A 43 -27.63 -25.12 8.30
C VAL A 43 -26.13 -25.16 8.03
N MET A 44 -25.37 -24.25 8.64
CA MET A 44 -23.93 -24.09 8.45
C MET A 44 -23.51 -23.77 7.00
N SER A 45 -24.43 -23.34 6.14
CA SER A 45 -24.10 -22.83 4.81
C SER A 45 -23.15 -21.64 4.93
N ASP A 46 -22.15 -21.52 4.06
CA ASP A 46 -21.18 -20.41 3.98
C ASP A 46 -21.28 -19.63 2.67
N THR A 47 -22.31 -19.92 1.86
CA THR A 47 -22.51 -19.34 0.52
C THR A 47 -23.77 -18.48 0.41
N SER A 48 -24.41 -18.15 1.53
CA SER A 48 -25.68 -17.44 1.54
C SER A 48 -25.54 -16.01 1.03
N GLN A 49 -26.46 -15.59 0.18
CA GLN A 49 -26.48 -14.19 -0.31
C GLN A 49 -26.83 -13.24 0.85
N ILE A 50 -26.37 -11.99 0.77
CA ILE A 50 -26.69 -10.97 1.78
C ILE A 50 -28.18 -10.55 1.76
N THR A 51 -28.83 -10.69 0.60
CA THR A 51 -30.25 -10.36 0.38
C THR A 51 -31.17 -11.56 0.64
N THR A 52 -30.67 -12.61 1.33
CA THR A 52 -31.40 -13.85 1.45
C THR A 52 -32.56 -13.74 2.44
N ASN A 53 -33.72 -14.28 2.08
CA ASN A 53 -34.76 -14.58 3.03
C ASN A 53 -34.41 -15.86 3.80
N ILE A 54 -34.77 -15.90 5.08
CA ILE A 54 -34.53 -17.05 5.94
C ILE A 54 -35.84 -17.81 6.10
N ALA A 55 -35.84 -19.08 5.71
CA ALA A 55 -37.08 -19.90 5.75
C ALA A 55 -36.90 -21.18 6.57
N PHE A 56 -37.91 -21.53 7.32
CA PHE A 56 -38.00 -22.75 8.12
C PHE A 56 -39.21 -23.56 7.62
N THR A 57 -38.95 -24.76 7.13
CA THR A 57 -40.01 -25.68 6.71
C THR A 57 -40.35 -26.65 7.86
N PHE A 58 -41.62 -26.66 8.25
CA PHE A 58 -42.09 -27.55 9.32
C PHE A 58 -42.73 -28.81 8.73
N ASN A 59 -42.82 -29.85 9.56
CA ASN A 59 -43.47 -31.14 9.20
C ASN A 59 -45.00 -31.07 9.09
N GLN A 60 -45.62 -29.93 9.43
CA GLN A 60 -47.07 -29.68 9.39
C GLN A 60 -47.35 -28.20 9.26
N ASN A 61 -48.58 -27.84 8.87
CA ASN A 61 -49.00 -26.43 8.76
C ASN A 61 -48.87 -25.73 10.12
N ILE A 62 -48.43 -24.50 10.08
CA ILE A 62 -48.20 -23.64 11.24
C ILE A 62 -48.96 -22.31 11.08
N GLU A 63 -49.15 -21.65 12.21
CA GLU A 63 -49.76 -20.32 12.29
C GLU A 63 -49.17 -19.53 13.45
N PHE A 64 -49.29 -18.20 13.43
CA PHE A 64 -49.00 -17.37 14.59
C PHE A 64 -50.17 -17.46 15.58
N SER A 65 -49.95 -18.08 16.72
CA SER A 65 -50.98 -18.36 17.72
C SER A 65 -50.37 -18.47 19.13
N GLY A 66 -51.23 -18.23 20.15
CA GLY A 66 -50.92 -18.55 21.53
C GLY A 66 -49.96 -17.60 22.24
N GLY A 67 -49.96 -16.33 21.87
CA GLY A 67 -49.15 -15.30 22.50
C GLY A 67 -48.09 -14.72 21.56
N THR A 68 -47.41 -13.69 22.02
CA THR A 68 -46.33 -13.04 21.28
C THR A 68 -44.98 -13.61 21.69
N GLY A 69 -44.25 -14.15 20.74
CA GLY A 69 -42.86 -14.55 20.90
C GLY A 69 -41.95 -13.60 20.11
N THR A 70 -40.67 -13.57 20.43
CA THR A 70 -39.67 -12.80 19.69
C THR A 70 -38.73 -13.75 18.96
N ILE A 71 -38.68 -13.59 17.64
CA ILE A 71 -37.65 -14.20 16.80
C ILE A 71 -36.50 -13.20 16.71
N GLU A 72 -35.26 -13.66 16.94
CA GLU A 72 -34.09 -12.79 16.88
C GLU A 72 -33.09 -13.30 15.86
N LEU A 73 -32.62 -12.39 15.00
CA LEU A 73 -31.47 -12.56 14.13
C LEU A 73 -30.25 -12.00 14.86
N ARG A 74 -29.26 -12.83 15.10
CA ARG A 74 -28.05 -12.50 15.86
C ARG A 74 -26.80 -12.70 15.03
N SER A 75 -25.75 -11.93 15.29
CA SER A 75 -24.45 -12.10 14.64
C SER A 75 -23.42 -12.76 15.56
N GLY A 76 -22.53 -13.57 14.98
CA GLY A 76 -21.40 -14.20 15.63
C GLY A 76 -21.72 -15.46 16.44
N SER A 77 -22.78 -15.44 17.25
CA SER A 77 -23.20 -16.61 18.06
C SER A 77 -24.68 -16.53 18.39
N ALA A 78 -25.25 -17.63 18.93
CA ALA A 78 -26.64 -17.67 19.41
C ALA A 78 -26.93 -16.69 20.56
N THR A 79 -25.91 -16.24 21.26
CA THR A 79 -25.96 -15.19 22.31
C THR A 79 -25.29 -13.90 21.88
N GLY A 80 -24.91 -13.77 20.61
CA GLY A 80 -24.25 -12.59 20.04
C GLY A 80 -25.17 -11.37 19.94
N SER A 81 -24.66 -10.30 19.34
CA SER A 81 -25.42 -9.07 19.17
C SER A 81 -26.67 -9.28 18.34
N ILE A 82 -27.79 -8.74 18.81
CA ILE A 82 -29.05 -8.75 18.06
C ILE A 82 -28.90 -7.81 16.87
N VAL A 83 -29.14 -8.33 15.66
CA VAL A 83 -29.15 -7.57 14.41
C VAL A 83 -30.56 -7.05 14.14
N GLU A 84 -31.55 -7.93 14.23
CA GLU A 84 -32.97 -7.60 14.11
C GLU A 84 -33.81 -8.48 15.05
N SER A 85 -34.96 -7.95 15.44
CA SER A 85 -35.95 -8.66 16.27
C SER A 85 -37.33 -8.58 15.62
N TYR A 86 -38.06 -9.69 15.61
CA TYR A 86 -39.35 -9.81 14.97
C TYR A 86 -40.38 -10.37 15.97
N THR A 87 -41.44 -9.63 16.19
CA THR A 87 -42.57 -10.10 17.03
C THR A 87 -43.51 -10.98 16.23
N THR A 88 -43.74 -12.22 16.70
CA THR A 88 -44.68 -13.13 16.04
C THR A 88 -46.11 -12.56 15.96
N GLY A 89 -46.75 -12.70 14.81
CA GLY A 89 -48.09 -12.24 14.56
C GLY A 89 -48.27 -10.73 14.33
N SER A 90 -47.19 -9.90 14.46
CA SER A 90 -47.27 -8.46 14.23
C SER A 90 -46.20 -7.89 13.31
N SER A 91 -45.02 -8.54 13.20
CA SER A 91 -43.95 -8.06 12.31
C SER A 91 -44.30 -8.32 10.84
N SER A 92 -44.23 -7.27 10.01
CA SER A 92 -44.42 -7.36 8.54
C SER A 92 -43.29 -8.11 7.84
N ASN A 93 -42.16 -8.32 8.52
CA ASN A 93 -40.99 -9.07 8.04
C ASN A 93 -41.13 -10.59 8.25
N LEU A 94 -42.22 -11.03 8.87
CA LEU A 94 -42.54 -12.44 9.06
C LEU A 94 -43.75 -12.82 8.17
N ASN A 95 -43.61 -13.95 7.49
CA ASN A 95 -44.71 -14.54 6.72
C ASN A 95 -44.79 -16.04 6.99
N ILE A 96 -46.01 -16.54 7.19
CA ILE A 96 -46.30 -17.98 7.20
C ILE A 96 -47.14 -18.32 5.99
N SER A 97 -46.69 -19.30 5.22
CA SER A 97 -47.42 -19.89 4.12
C SER A 97 -47.46 -21.41 4.30
N ALA A 98 -48.61 -21.96 4.66
CA ALA A 98 -48.79 -23.37 5.01
C ALA A 98 -47.82 -23.83 6.13
N ASN A 99 -46.83 -24.60 5.79
CA ASN A 99 -45.82 -25.13 6.72
C ASN A 99 -44.46 -24.40 6.66
N VAL A 100 -44.39 -23.24 6.01
CA VAL A 100 -43.15 -22.47 5.88
C VAL A 100 -43.26 -21.13 6.59
N LEU A 101 -42.36 -20.89 7.55
CA LEU A 101 -42.09 -19.58 8.14
C LEU A 101 -40.98 -18.90 7.37
N THR A 102 -41.18 -17.72 6.86
CA THR A 102 -40.19 -16.89 6.18
C THR A 102 -39.91 -15.63 7.00
N ILE A 103 -38.64 -15.31 7.20
CA ILE A 103 -38.15 -14.06 7.76
C ILE A 103 -37.51 -13.30 6.62
N ASN A 104 -37.91 -12.05 6.41
CA ASN A 104 -37.35 -11.14 5.43
C ASN A 104 -36.62 -10.02 6.19
N PRO A 105 -35.28 -10.06 6.32
CA PRO A 105 -34.53 -8.98 6.98
C PRO A 105 -34.83 -7.63 6.34
N SER A 106 -34.90 -6.58 7.16
CA SER A 106 -35.24 -5.23 6.69
C SER A 106 -34.11 -4.55 5.91
N SER A 107 -32.90 -5.06 6.08
CA SER A 107 -31.67 -4.59 5.41
C SER A 107 -30.85 -5.78 4.95
N ASP A 108 -29.98 -5.53 3.96
CA ASP A 108 -28.99 -6.51 3.53
C ASP A 108 -28.10 -6.94 4.69
N LEU A 109 -27.82 -8.23 4.77
CA LEU A 109 -26.93 -8.80 5.78
C LEU A 109 -25.46 -8.42 5.48
N THR A 110 -24.63 -8.38 6.51
CA THR A 110 -23.19 -8.14 6.34
C THR A 110 -22.52 -9.37 5.72
N HIS A 111 -21.63 -9.16 4.77
CA HIS A 111 -20.81 -10.23 4.17
C HIS A 111 -19.90 -10.92 5.20
N ASP A 112 -19.49 -12.15 4.90
CA ASP A 112 -18.57 -12.97 5.70
C ASP A 112 -18.96 -13.07 7.18
N THR A 113 -20.25 -13.02 7.46
CA THR A 113 -20.79 -12.96 8.82
C THR A 113 -21.64 -14.19 9.11
N THR A 114 -21.36 -14.84 10.24
CA THR A 114 -22.19 -15.94 10.72
C THR A 114 -23.40 -15.37 11.45
N TYR A 115 -24.58 -15.76 11.03
CA TYR A 115 -25.86 -15.40 11.63
C TYR A 115 -26.49 -16.58 12.33
N TYR A 116 -27.11 -16.32 13.47
CA TYR A 116 -27.91 -17.25 14.23
C TYR A 116 -29.35 -16.75 14.29
N VAL A 117 -30.32 -17.66 14.13
CA VAL A 117 -31.72 -17.32 14.33
C VAL A 117 -32.24 -18.08 15.54
N THR A 118 -32.76 -17.32 16.50
CA THR A 118 -33.41 -17.89 17.68
C THR A 118 -34.93 -17.85 17.49
N LEU A 119 -35.57 -18.99 17.58
CA LEU A 119 -37.04 -19.12 17.49
C LEU A 119 -37.61 -19.35 18.89
N PRO A 120 -38.66 -18.62 19.27
CA PRO A 120 -39.29 -18.75 20.59
C PRO A 120 -40.11 -20.05 20.73
N SER A 121 -40.34 -20.45 21.97
CA SER A 121 -41.25 -21.57 22.30
C SER A 121 -42.74 -21.17 22.38
N VAL A 122 -43.04 -19.91 22.13
CA VAL A 122 -44.41 -19.35 22.09
C VAL A 122 -44.61 -18.53 20.82
N GLY A 123 -45.86 -18.34 20.39
CA GLY A 123 -46.16 -17.53 19.22
C GLY A 123 -46.12 -18.25 17.87
N ILE A 124 -45.64 -19.50 17.81
CA ILE A 124 -45.73 -20.38 16.64
C ILE A 124 -46.38 -21.68 17.09
N ALA A 125 -47.49 -22.04 16.47
CA ALA A 125 -48.21 -23.29 16.76
C ALA A 125 -48.65 -23.96 15.46
N ASN A 126 -49.03 -25.25 15.55
CA ASN A 126 -49.75 -25.85 14.45
C ASN A 126 -51.24 -25.44 14.51
N THR A 127 -51.99 -25.74 13.45
CA THR A 127 -53.45 -25.43 13.33
C THR A 127 -54.33 -26.10 14.37
N PHE A 128 -53.76 -27.00 15.21
CA PHE A 128 -54.43 -27.65 16.33
C PHE A 128 -54.03 -27.05 17.68
N GLY A 129 -53.25 -25.98 17.72
CA GLY A 129 -52.81 -25.29 18.94
C GLY A 129 -51.62 -25.89 19.68
N ALA A 130 -50.89 -26.86 19.12
CA ALA A 130 -49.64 -27.32 19.72
C ALA A 130 -48.48 -26.40 19.36
N PHE A 131 -47.78 -25.86 20.38
CA PHE A 131 -46.68 -24.93 20.22
C PHE A 131 -45.38 -25.58 19.74
N TYR A 132 -44.66 -24.89 18.90
CA TYR A 132 -43.27 -25.17 18.61
C TYR A 132 -42.42 -25.02 19.88
N LYS A 133 -41.39 -25.88 20.07
CA LYS A 133 -40.57 -25.89 21.30
C LYS A 133 -39.48 -24.84 21.37
N GLY A 134 -39.29 -24.08 20.30
CA GLY A 134 -38.20 -23.15 20.15
C GLY A 134 -36.88 -23.79 19.67
N SER A 135 -35.98 -22.96 19.14
CA SER A 135 -34.63 -23.36 18.72
C SER A 135 -33.67 -22.18 18.77
N THR A 136 -32.40 -22.48 19.11
CA THR A 136 -31.29 -21.51 19.09
C THR A 136 -30.09 -22.03 18.30
N THR A 137 -30.25 -23.15 17.59
CA THR A 137 -29.11 -23.87 16.97
C THR A 137 -28.95 -23.57 15.47
N TYR A 138 -29.95 -22.96 14.83
CA TYR A 138 -29.86 -22.66 13.41
C TYR A 138 -28.87 -21.51 13.16
N ASN A 139 -27.94 -21.75 12.26
CA ASN A 139 -27.00 -20.73 11.80
C ASN A 139 -26.63 -20.95 10.33
N PHE A 140 -26.21 -19.87 9.69
CA PHE A 140 -25.65 -19.85 8.35
C PHE A 140 -24.62 -18.73 8.27
N LYS A 141 -23.75 -18.75 7.26
CA LYS A 141 -22.78 -17.70 7.00
C LYS A 141 -23.07 -17.07 5.64
N THR A 142 -23.07 -15.75 5.59
CA THR A 142 -23.13 -15.03 4.32
C THR A 142 -21.82 -15.18 3.56
N LYS A 143 -21.91 -15.28 2.24
CA LYS A 143 -20.73 -15.38 1.41
C LYS A 143 -19.85 -14.13 1.52
N ILE A 144 -18.58 -14.33 1.32
CA ILE A 144 -17.65 -13.22 1.11
C ILE A 144 -18.05 -12.46 -0.16
N ILE A 145 -17.84 -11.15 -0.15
CA ILE A 145 -18.12 -10.28 -1.31
C ILE A 145 -17.43 -10.82 -2.57
N ASP A 146 -18.19 -11.02 -3.63
CA ASP A 146 -17.65 -11.14 -4.99
C ASP A 146 -17.29 -9.74 -5.53
N ALA A 147 -16.64 -8.93 -4.70
CA ALA A 147 -16.18 -7.63 -5.11
C ALA A 147 -14.94 -7.82 -6.00
N PHE A 148 -14.90 -7.10 -7.10
CA PHE A 148 -13.77 -7.17 -8.02
C PHE A 148 -13.36 -5.78 -8.49
N VAL A 149 -12.06 -5.66 -8.77
CA VAL A 149 -11.46 -4.56 -9.50
C VAL A 149 -11.20 -5.05 -10.92
N THR A 150 -11.55 -4.25 -11.91
CA THR A 150 -11.09 -4.47 -13.29
C THR A 150 -10.13 -3.37 -13.69
N GLY A 151 -9.22 -3.66 -14.62
CA GLY A 151 -8.20 -2.71 -15.08
C GLY A 151 -6.85 -2.91 -14.41
N GLY A 152 -5.90 -2.06 -14.78
CA GLY A 152 -4.49 -2.22 -14.45
C GLY A 152 -3.69 -2.83 -15.59
N ASN A 153 -2.39 -2.49 -15.63
CA ASN A 153 -1.47 -3.02 -16.65
C ASN A 153 -1.15 -4.50 -16.39
N TYR A 154 -1.15 -4.89 -15.10
CA TYR A 154 -0.88 -6.27 -14.66
C TYR A 154 -1.89 -6.68 -13.61
N GLN A 155 -2.35 -7.93 -13.72
CA GLN A 155 -3.28 -8.55 -12.77
C GLN A 155 -2.85 -9.99 -12.52
N PHE A 156 -2.85 -10.40 -11.26
CA PHE A 156 -2.59 -11.80 -10.88
C PHE A 156 -3.26 -12.11 -9.54
N SER A 157 -3.46 -13.39 -9.28
CA SER A 157 -3.87 -13.87 -7.97
C SER A 157 -2.75 -14.71 -7.36
N LYS A 158 -2.65 -14.68 -6.05
CA LYS A 158 -1.61 -15.40 -5.31
C LYS A 158 -2.18 -16.05 -4.06
N ILE A 159 -1.73 -17.30 -3.81
CA ILE A 159 -1.94 -17.96 -2.52
C ILE A 159 -1.12 -17.21 -1.46
N ASP A 160 -1.75 -16.82 -0.39
CA ASP A 160 -1.11 -16.12 0.72
C ASP A 160 -1.82 -16.47 2.03
N SER A 161 -1.10 -17.13 2.94
CA SER A 161 -1.64 -17.55 4.22
C SER A 161 -2.01 -16.40 5.16
N SER A 162 -1.55 -15.17 4.86
CA SER A 162 -1.97 -13.96 5.58
C SER A 162 -3.32 -13.43 5.11
N SER A 163 -3.83 -13.91 3.97
CA SER A 163 -5.15 -13.56 3.49
C SER A 163 -6.22 -14.25 4.34
N PRO A 164 -7.30 -13.55 4.74
CA PRO A 164 -8.43 -14.17 5.44
C PRO A 164 -9.13 -15.26 4.62
N THR A 165 -8.91 -15.31 3.32
CA THR A 165 -9.49 -16.29 2.39
C THR A 165 -8.46 -17.23 1.77
N GLY A 166 -7.18 -17.08 2.12
CA GLY A 166 -6.07 -17.83 1.53
C GLY A 166 -5.54 -17.27 0.22
N PHE A 167 -6.20 -16.27 -0.39
CA PHE A 167 -5.80 -15.71 -1.68
C PHE A 167 -5.91 -14.18 -1.70
N TYR A 168 -4.97 -13.52 -2.42
CA TYR A 168 -5.07 -12.11 -2.80
C TYR A 168 -5.12 -11.95 -4.31
N ARG A 169 -5.94 -11.02 -4.77
CA ARG A 169 -5.94 -10.49 -6.14
C ARG A 169 -5.17 -9.17 -6.14
N TYR A 170 -4.26 -9.02 -7.10
CA TYR A 170 -3.41 -7.84 -7.29
C TYR A 170 -3.72 -7.16 -8.61
N HIS A 171 -3.75 -5.82 -8.60
CA HIS A 171 -3.77 -4.98 -9.79
C HIS A 171 -2.66 -3.94 -9.67
N ILE A 172 -1.86 -3.80 -10.73
CA ILE A 172 -0.71 -2.91 -10.79
C ILE A 172 -0.86 -1.99 -12.00
N PHE A 173 -0.72 -0.71 -11.77
CA PHE A 173 -0.80 0.35 -12.77
C PHE A 173 0.57 1.02 -12.89
N THR A 174 1.19 0.87 -14.05
CA THR A 174 2.50 1.45 -14.39
C THR A 174 2.39 2.57 -15.43
N GLY A 175 1.20 2.82 -15.91
CA GLY A 175 0.85 3.87 -16.88
C GLY A 175 -0.57 4.38 -16.65
N THR A 176 -0.93 5.46 -17.31
CA THR A 176 -2.28 6.03 -17.25
C THR A 176 -3.29 5.06 -17.85
N SER A 177 -4.30 4.70 -17.06
CA SER A 177 -5.38 3.77 -17.47
C SER A 177 -6.62 3.95 -16.58
N THR A 178 -7.64 3.14 -16.81
CA THR A 178 -8.86 3.13 -15.99
C THR A 178 -8.94 1.86 -15.16
N PHE A 179 -9.62 1.95 -14.03
CA PHE A 179 -10.08 0.79 -13.26
C PHE A 179 -11.53 0.99 -12.80
N THR A 180 -12.21 -0.11 -12.55
CA THR A 180 -13.59 -0.08 -12.06
C THR A 180 -13.67 -0.90 -10.77
N LEU A 181 -14.32 -0.32 -9.75
CA LEU A 181 -14.71 -1.01 -8.52
C LEU A 181 -16.15 -1.49 -8.65
N SER A 182 -16.41 -2.78 -8.47
CA SER A 182 -17.78 -3.34 -8.48
C SER A 182 -18.59 -2.94 -7.25
N HIS A 183 -17.90 -2.64 -6.13
CA HIS A 183 -18.49 -2.25 -4.85
C HIS A 183 -17.68 -1.10 -4.23
N PRO A 184 -18.23 -0.35 -3.25
CA PRO A 184 -17.45 0.63 -2.50
C PRO A 184 -16.20 0.03 -1.87
N ALA A 185 -15.08 0.77 -1.89
CA ALA A 185 -13.79 0.28 -1.42
C ALA A 185 -13.79 -0.32 0.00
N PRO A 186 -14.53 0.23 1.00
CA PRO A 186 -14.59 -0.37 2.32
C PRO A 186 -15.20 -1.79 2.38
N GLN A 187 -15.94 -2.20 1.35
CA GLN A 187 -16.54 -3.53 1.26
C GLN A 187 -15.59 -4.60 0.73
N PHE A 188 -14.44 -4.21 0.15
CA PHE A 188 -13.42 -5.17 -0.27
C PHE A 188 -12.69 -5.71 0.96
N LEU A 189 -12.67 -7.02 1.10
CA LEU A 189 -12.04 -7.68 2.24
C LEU A 189 -10.52 -7.49 2.20
N ASP A 190 -9.95 -6.99 3.28
CA ASP A 190 -8.51 -6.70 3.44
C ASP A 190 -7.87 -5.98 2.24
N MET A 191 -8.57 -4.99 1.69
CA MET A 191 -8.03 -4.16 0.62
C MET A 191 -6.86 -3.33 1.13
N GLN A 192 -5.75 -3.36 0.41
CA GLN A 192 -4.58 -2.52 0.65
C GLN A 192 -4.14 -1.87 -0.67
N TRP A 193 -3.62 -0.65 -0.58
CA TRP A 193 -3.25 0.13 -1.76
C TRP A 193 -2.07 1.07 -1.50
N VAL A 194 -1.36 1.43 -2.57
CA VAL A 194 -0.29 2.42 -2.57
C VAL A 194 -0.28 3.20 -3.89
N LEU A 195 -0.16 4.51 -3.80
CA LEU A 195 0.00 5.42 -4.95
C LEU A 195 1.31 6.17 -4.80
N SER A 196 2.15 6.15 -5.83
CA SER A 196 3.40 6.90 -5.91
C SER A 196 3.45 7.79 -7.15
N ALA A 197 4.02 8.98 -7.03
CA ALA A 197 4.29 9.90 -8.14
C ALA A 197 5.68 9.66 -8.75
N GLY A 198 6.00 10.34 -9.85
CA GLY A 198 7.33 10.30 -10.44
C GLY A 198 8.37 11.02 -9.57
N GLY A 199 9.60 10.49 -9.52
CA GLY A 199 10.73 11.08 -8.82
C GLY A 199 11.37 12.24 -9.60
N GLY A 200 12.06 13.12 -8.89
CA GLY A 200 12.83 14.23 -9.46
C GLY A 200 14.21 13.79 -9.96
N SER A 201 14.82 14.54 -10.86
CA SER A 201 16.21 14.30 -11.32
C SER A 201 17.22 14.75 -10.27
N GLY A 202 18.41 14.16 -10.30
CA GLY A 202 19.57 14.75 -9.66
C GLY A 202 19.96 16.08 -10.28
N GLY A 203 20.71 16.89 -9.52
CA GLY A 203 21.28 18.15 -10.00
C GLY A 203 22.59 17.91 -10.76
N PRO A 204 22.93 18.77 -11.75
CA PRO A 204 24.24 18.74 -12.40
C PRO A 204 25.34 19.30 -11.50
N GLY A 205 26.54 18.72 -11.62
CA GLY A 205 27.76 19.34 -11.18
C GLY A 205 28.31 20.35 -12.18
N TYR A 206 29.45 21.02 -11.88
CA TYR A 206 30.08 22.01 -12.77
C TYR A 206 31.62 21.90 -12.79
N SER A 207 32.16 22.06 -14.02
CA SER A 207 33.60 22.23 -14.26
C SER A 207 33.84 23.65 -14.79
N PRO A 208 34.90 24.39 -14.44
CA PRO A 208 36.10 23.93 -13.71
C PRO A 208 36.03 24.03 -12.18
N GLY A 209 34.91 24.51 -11.61
CA GLY A 209 34.81 24.80 -10.17
C GLY A 209 34.60 23.61 -9.24
N GLY A 210 34.53 22.37 -9.75
CA GLY A 210 34.45 21.14 -8.93
C GLY A 210 33.10 20.89 -8.24
N ALA A 211 32.06 21.73 -8.44
CA ALA A 211 30.78 21.63 -7.74
C ALA A 211 30.04 20.31 -8.04
N CYS A 212 29.31 19.80 -7.05
CA CYS A 212 28.53 18.57 -7.15
C CYS A 212 27.03 18.84 -7.05
N GLY A 213 26.23 18.12 -7.83
CA GLY A 213 24.80 18.22 -7.81
C GLY A 213 24.15 17.40 -6.69
N GLY A 214 23.08 17.90 -6.11
CA GLY A 214 22.25 17.21 -5.13
C GLY A 214 21.49 16.03 -5.72
N GLY A 215 21.14 15.04 -4.91
CA GLY A 215 20.26 13.93 -5.31
C GLY A 215 18.84 14.43 -5.53
N GLY A 216 18.11 13.83 -6.48
CA GLY A 216 16.69 14.10 -6.70
C GLY A 216 15.82 13.55 -5.56
N GLY A 217 14.76 14.27 -5.23
CA GLY A 217 13.75 13.79 -4.29
C GLY A 217 12.87 12.70 -4.91
N ALA A 218 12.40 11.78 -4.12
CA ALA A 218 11.40 10.81 -4.55
C ALA A 218 10.05 11.46 -4.85
N GLY A 219 9.26 10.83 -5.68
CA GLY A 219 7.82 11.13 -5.78
C GLY A 219 7.12 10.95 -4.46
N GLY A 220 6.07 11.73 -4.21
CA GLY A 220 5.21 11.56 -3.05
C GLY A 220 4.57 10.19 -3.05
N VAL A 221 4.38 9.61 -1.86
CA VAL A 221 3.76 8.31 -1.66
C VAL A 221 2.69 8.36 -0.59
N ILE A 222 1.50 7.90 -0.93
CA ILE A 222 0.43 7.62 0.03
C ILE A 222 0.01 6.16 -0.08
N ASN A 223 -0.44 5.56 1.03
CA ASN A 223 -0.94 4.20 1.10
C ASN A 223 -2.02 4.08 2.17
N GLY A 224 -2.77 2.99 2.11
CA GLY A 224 -3.83 2.72 3.09
C GLY A 224 -4.55 1.41 2.84
N SER A 225 -5.71 1.28 3.46
CA SER A 225 -6.66 0.16 3.35
C SER A 225 -7.96 0.59 2.67
N GLY A 226 -8.90 -0.33 2.46
CA GLY A 226 -10.21 -0.05 1.86
C GLY A 226 -10.95 1.15 2.45
N PRO A 227 -11.09 1.28 3.79
CA PRO A 227 -11.72 2.45 4.40
C PRO A 227 -11.03 3.78 4.09
N THR A 228 -9.68 3.82 4.04
CA THR A 228 -8.93 5.04 3.71
C THR A 228 -8.88 5.32 2.21
N PHE A 229 -9.17 4.34 1.36
CA PHE A 229 -9.33 4.56 -0.07
C PHE A 229 -10.60 5.36 -0.37
N GLY A 230 -11.68 5.07 0.35
CA GLY A 230 -12.90 5.88 0.38
C GLY A 230 -13.69 5.94 -0.93
N ALA A 231 -13.36 5.12 -1.92
CA ALA A 231 -14.00 5.16 -3.24
C ALA A 231 -15.37 4.45 -3.24
N PRO A 232 -16.45 5.06 -3.75
CA PRO A 232 -17.69 4.36 -4.09
C PRO A 232 -17.46 3.38 -5.25
N ALA A 233 -18.45 2.52 -5.52
CA ALA A 233 -18.46 1.73 -6.75
C ALA A 233 -18.46 2.66 -7.98
N GLY A 234 -17.73 2.30 -9.02
CA GLY A 234 -17.63 3.12 -10.22
C GLY A 234 -16.29 2.99 -10.96
N THR A 235 -16.17 3.75 -12.04
CA THR A 235 -14.97 3.78 -12.88
C THR A 235 -14.11 5.00 -12.57
N TYR A 236 -12.81 4.77 -12.46
CA TYR A 236 -11.80 5.75 -12.10
C TYR A 236 -10.69 5.79 -13.15
N THR A 237 -10.18 6.99 -13.40
CA THR A 237 -8.96 7.19 -14.19
C THR A 237 -7.77 7.28 -13.25
N VAL A 238 -6.77 6.44 -13.46
CA VAL A 238 -5.46 6.48 -12.82
C VAL A 238 -4.51 7.20 -13.76
N THR A 239 -3.93 8.30 -13.31
CA THR A 239 -2.82 8.98 -13.98
C THR A 239 -1.54 8.68 -13.24
N ILE A 240 -0.57 8.06 -13.90
CA ILE A 240 0.73 7.75 -13.31
C ILE A 240 1.75 8.80 -13.74
N GLY A 241 2.39 9.42 -12.74
CA GLY A 241 3.41 10.44 -12.96
C GLY A 241 4.69 9.87 -13.55
N ALA A 242 5.20 10.50 -14.59
CA ALA A 242 6.51 10.19 -15.15
C ALA A 242 7.62 10.69 -14.21
N GLY A 243 8.74 9.96 -14.16
CA GLY A 243 9.96 10.46 -13.57
C GLY A 243 10.54 11.62 -14.38
N ALA A 244 11.28 12.50 -13.70
CA ALA A 244 11.95 13.61 -14.33
C ALA A 244 12.98 13.14 -15.37
N ALA A 245 13.06 13.84 -16.48
CA ALA A 245 14.12 13.63 -17.45
C ALA A 245 15.51 13.93 -16.83
N ARG A 246 16.55 13.33 -17.37
CA ARG A 246 17.93 13.68 -17.02
C ARG A 246 18.20 15.12 -17.39
N VAL A 247 18.81 15.87 -16.46
CA VAL A 247 19.23 17.26 -16.72
C VAL A 247 20.40 17.25 -17.68
N PRO A 248 20.34 17.97 -18.84
CA PRO A 248 21.50 18.16 -19.68
C PRO A 248 22.60 18.92 -18.91
N TYR A 249 23.83 18.52 -19.07
CA TYR A 249 25.00 19.13 -18.37
C TYR A 249 25.08 20.67 -18.58
N SER A 250 24.75 21.14 -19.76
CA SER A 250 24.76 22.58 -20.11
C SER A 250 23.66 23.42 -19.47
N ASN A 251 22.69 22.76 -18.83
CA ASN A 251 21.51 23.45 -18.31
C ASN A 251 21.57 23.50 -16.77
N HIS A 252 21.98 24.66 -16.25
CA HIS A 252 22.07 24.94 -14.81
C HIS A 252 20.78 25.59 -14.26
N SER A 253 19.74 25.73 -15.08
CA SER A 253 18.49 26.39 -14.68
C SER A 253 17.56 25.43 -13.94
N LYS A 254 16.77 25.97 -13.00
CA LYS A 254 15.62 25.27 -12.42
C LYS A 254 14.50 25.21 -13.45
N SER A 255 14.35 24.09 -14.15
CA SER A 255 13.25 23.88 -15.09
C SER A 255 12.20 22.96 -14.49
N PRO A 256 10.91 23.20 -14.71
CA PRO A 256 9.84 22.25 -14.36
C PRO A 256 10.04 20.85 -14.94
N ALA A 257 10.77 20.70 -16.04
CA ALA A 257 11.09 19.42 -16.66
C ALA A 257 11.97 18.51 -15.78
N TYR A 258 12.57 19.04 -14.71
CA TYR A 258 13.45 18.30 -13.81
C TYR A 258 12.75 17.81 -12.53
N TYR A 259 11.47 18.14 -12.40
CA TYR A 259 10.59 17.59 -11.37
C TYR A 259 9.91 16.32 -11.88
N GLY A 260 9.66 15.37 -10.98
CA GLY A 260 8.72 14.32 -11.27
C GLY A 260 7.32 14.88 -11.49
N THR A 261 6.50 14.19 -12.26
CA THR A 261 5.10 14.60 -12.43
C THR A 261 4.20 13.92 -11.40
N PRO A 262 3.07 14.55 -11.01
CA PRO A 262 2.15 13.98 -10.03
C PRO A 262 1.43 12.74 -10.56
N SER A 263 1.01 11.86 -9.64
CA SER A 263 0.04 10.80 -9.91
C SER A 263 -1.29 11.12 -9.25
N SER A 264 -2.39 10.69 -9.86
CA SER A 264 -3.72 10.90 -9.31
C SER A 264 -4.70 9.79 -9.67
N ILE A 265 -5.73 9.64 -8.84
CA ILE A 265 -6.90 8.80 -9.09
C ILE A 265 -8.11 9.73 -9.11
N THR A 266 -8.82 9.77 -10.24
CA THR A 266 -9.97 10.66 -10.45
C THR A 266 -11.18 9.86 -10.91
N GLY A 267 -12.37 10.27 -10.46
CA GLY A 267 -13.65 9.68 -10.83
C GLY A 267 -14.80 10.60 -10.44
N SER A 268 -16.02 10.12 -10.41
CA SER A 268 -17.14 10.90 -9.83
C SER A 268 -17.14 10.66 -8.31
N PRO A 269 -17.01 11.68 -7.46
CA PRO A 269 -17.25 13.12 -7.67
C PRO A 269 -16.01 13.99 -7.89
N GLY A 270 -14.86 13.47 -8.34
CA GLY A 270 -13.66 14.28 -8.62
C GLY A 270 -12.36 13.57 -8.32
N THR A 271 -11.32 14.32 -7.89
CA THR A 271 -10.04 13.72 -7.48
C THR A 271 -10.18 13.02 -6.15
N LEU A 272 -9.98 11.71 -6.14
CA LEU A 272 -10.03 10.88 -4.95
C LEU A 272 -8.70 10.95 -4.19
N HIS A 273 -7.58 10.70 -4.89
CA HIS A 273 -6.24 10.76 -4.35
C HIS A 273 -5.29 11.43 -5.33
N SER A 274 -4.32 12.18 -4.80
CA SER A 274 -3.27 12.81 -5.59
C SER A 274 -1.97 12.85 -4.78
N VAL A 275 -0.84 12.62 -5.46
CA VAL A 275 0.51 12.72 -4.90
C VAL A 275 1.39 13.57 -5.79
N THR A 276 2.23 14.39 -5.16
CA THR A 276 3.10 15.37 -5.82
C THR A 276 4.37 14.70 -6.35
N GLY A 277 4.83 15.10 -7.52
CA GLY A 277 6.11 14.65 -8.05
C GLY A 277 7.31 15.05 -7.19
N GLY A 278 8.42 14.34 -7.31
CA GLY A 278 9.65 14.59 -6.57
C GLY A 278 10.36 15.89 -7.00
N GLY A 279 11.00 16.57 -6.06
CA GLY A 279 11.80 17.75 -6.29
C GLY A 279 13.15 17.43 -6.93
N SER A 280 13.67 18.27 -7.83
CA SER A 280 15.01 18.08 -8.39
C SER A 280 16.11 18.45 -7.41
N GLY A 281 17.27 17.80 -7.52
CA GLY A 281 18.48 18.17 -6.78
C GLY A 281 18.99 19.57 -7.14
N GLY A 282 19.67 20.21 -6.19
CA GLY A 282 20.36 21.48 -6.39
C GLY A 282 21.50 21.33 -7.40
N SER A 283 21.66 22.34 -8.27
CA SER A 283 22.70 22.42 -9.27
C SER A 283 23.76 23.45 -8.88
N TYR A 284 24.87 23.48 -9.61
CA TYR A 284 25.88 24.53 -9.44
C TYR A 284 25.23 25.92 -9.52
N PRO A 285 25.43 26.79 -8.53
CA PRO A 285 24.75 28.06 -8.49
C PRO A 285 25.44 29.12 -9.37
N GLN A 286 24.80 29.52 -10.44
CA GLN A 286 25.04 30.85 -11.02
C GLN A 286 24.39 31.95 -10.15
N THR A 287 23.39 31.56 -9.36
CA THR A 287 22.77 32.35 -8.30
C THR A 287 22.56 31.43 -7.06
N PRO A 288 22.51 31.97 -5.83
CA PRO A 288 22.32 31.17 -4.62
C PRO A 288 21.12 30.20 -4.69
N THR A 289 20.06 30.62 -5.36
CA THR A 289 18.81 29.83 -5.46
C THR A 289 18.95 28.54 -6.25
N TYR A 290 19.92 28.43 -7.17
CA TYR A 290 20.12 27.18 -7.93
C TYR A 290 20.80 26.09 -7.12
N GLY A 291 21.58 26.47 -6.09
CA GLY A 291 22.23 25.51 -5.21
C GLY A 291 21.28 24.78 -4.26
N TYR A 292 20.09 25.32 -4.02
CA TYR A 292 19.11 24.69 -3.13
C TYR A 292 18.46 23.50 -3.82
N GLY A 293 18.21 22.43 -3.06
CA GLY A 293 17.31 21.38 -3.48
C GLY A 293 15.89 21.92 -3.67
N ASN A 294 15.15 21.42 -4.65
CA ASN A 294 13.80 21.88 -4.91
C ASN A 294 12.77 21.12 -4.09
N PRO A 295 11.69 21.78 -3.66
CA PRO A 295 10.59 21.09 -2.97
C PRO A 295 9.85 20.15 -3.93
N GLY A 296 9.19 19.13 -3.37
CA GLY A 296 8.40 18.18 -4.12
C GLY A 296 7.62 17.25 -3.20
N GLY A 297 7.10 16.14 -3.72
CA GLY A 297 6.57 15.05 -2.91
C GLY A 297 7.57 14.65 -1.83
N SER A 298 8.82 14.38 -2.23
CA SER A 298 10.01 14.51 -1.39
C SER A 298 10.95 15.55 -2.01
N GLY A 299 11.69 16.28 -1.19
CA GLY A 299 12.56 17.37 -1.63
C GLY A 299 13.89 16.88 -2.20
N GLY A 300 14.47 17.55 -3.17
CA GLY A 300 15.81 17.29 -3.67
C GLY A 300 16.90 17.71 -2.69
N GLY A 301 18.10 17.11 -2.76
CA GLY A 301 19.27 17.46 -1.97
C GLY A 301 19.92 18.78 -2.44
N GLY A 302 20.58 19.49 -1.54
CA GLY A 302 21.35 20.69 -1.86
C GLY A 302 22.66 20.35 -2.60
N CYS A 303 23.15 21.25 -3.46
CA CYS A 303 24.44 21.05 -4.13
C CYS A 303 25.64 21.27 -3.20
N GLY A 304 26.79 20.74 -3.57
CA GLY A 304 28.09 21.11 -3.00
C GLY A 304 28.66 22.33 -3.74
N PRO A 305 28.69 23.53 -3.11
CA PRO A 305 29.06 24.77 -3.80
C PRO A 305 30.54 24.84 -4.15
N GLY A 306 30.85 25.42 -5.32
CA GLY A 306 32.19 25.50 -5.89
C GLY A 306 33.12 26.64 -5.42
N TYR A 307 32.66 27.62 -4.64
CA TYR A 307 33.44 28.78 -4.18
C TYR A 307 33.06 29.27 -2.78
N SER A 308 34.07 29.93 -2.09
CA SER A 308 33.98 30.36 -0.70
C SER A 308 33.04 31.55 -0.37
N SER A 309 32.41 32.16 -1.37
CA SER A 309 31.61 33.36 -1.19
C SER A 309 30.10 33.16 -0.97
N TRP A 310 29.65 31.92 -0.78
CA TRP A 310 28.24 31.59 -0.64
C TRP A 310 27.78 31.48 0.84
N PRO A 311 26.49 31.44 1.11
CA PRO A 311 25.98 31.48 2.47
C PRO A 311 26.63 30.46 3.40
N THR A 312 26.99 30.89 4.61
CA THR A 312 27.56 30.02 5.65
C THR A 312 26.50 29.08 6.21
N HIS A 313 26.91 27.87 6.58
CA HIS A 313 26.00 26.91 7.22
C HIS A 313 25.55 27.44 8.59
N PRO A 314 24.25 27.44 8.93
CA PRO A 314 23.75 27.95 10.21
C PRO A 314 24.41 27.32 11.45
N SER A 315 24.81 26.04 11.37
CA SER A 315 25.47 25.31 12.45
C SER A 315 26.98 25.49 12.51
N TYR A 316 27.63 26.15 11.50
CA TYR A 316 29.06 26.35 11.42
C TYR A 316 29.44 27.74 10.88
N PRO A 317 28.92 28.83 11.47
CA PRO A 317 29.06 30.19 10.91
C PRO A 317 30.52 30.72 10.93
N THR A 318 31.38 30.12 11.75
CA THR A 318 32.74 30.63 12.01
C THR A 318 33.84 29.96 11.17
N GLN A 319 33.50 28.95 10.34
CA GLN A 319 34.51 28.15 9.63
C GLN A 319 34.53 28.35 8.11
N GLY A 320 33.82 29.33 7.57
CA GLY A 320 33.84 29.64 6.13
C GLY A 320 33.25 28.55 5.20
N TYR A 321 32.39 27.69 5.73
CA TYR A 321 31.74 26.64 4.95
C TYR A 321 30.46 27.16 4.31
N SER A 322 30.35 26.97 3.02
CA SER A 322 29.12 27.20 2.28
C SER A 322 28.27 25.93 2.32
N ALA A 323 26.98 26.09 2.61
CA ALA A 323 26.03 24.98 2.61
C ALA A 323 24.75 25.38 1.87
N PHE A 324 24.25 24.48 1.05
CA PHE A 324 22.96 24.65 0.40
C PHE A 324 21.97 23.63 0.96
N PRO A 325 20.80 24.11 1.44
CA PRO A 325 19.77 23.24 1.97
C PRO A 325 19.14 22.36 0.89
N GLY A 326 18.66 21.19 1.30
CA GLY A 326 17.73 20.41 0.53
C GLY A 326 16.35 21.07 0.45
N GLY A 327 15.57 20.69 -0.53
CA GLY A 327 14.17 21.08 -0.68
C GLY A 327 13.27 20.44 0.37
N ASN A 328 12.13 21.07 0.64
CA ASN A 328 11.11 20.51 1.53
C ASN A 328 10.34 19.39 0.84
N GLY A 329 9.95 18.38 1.63
CA GLY A 329 8.96 17.38 1.24
C GLY A 329 7.54 17.84 1.54
N MET A 330 6.57 17.29 0.81
CA MET A 330 5.15 17.50 1.08
C MET A 330 4.72 16.69 2.31
N PRO A 331 4.12 17.31 3.33
CA PRO A 331 3.64 16.60 4.52
C PRO A 331 2.73 15.42 4.18
N GLY A 332 2.95 14.26 4.80
CA GLY A 332 2.20 13.03 4.57
C GLY A 332 2.56 12.25 3.29
N GLN A 333 3.33 12.84 2.38
CA GLN A 333 3.75 12.21 1.12
C GLN A 333 5.25 11.92 1.06
N GLY A 334 6.10 12.76 1.68
CA GLY A 334 7.53 12.59 1.66
C GLY A 334 8.28 13.55 2.56
N ASN A 335 9.61 13.48 2.53
CA ASN A 335 10.51 14.13 3.46
C ASN A 335 11.48 15.08 2.76
N PRO A 336 12.12 16.02 3.49
CA PRO A 336 13.09 16.93 2.92
C PRO A 336 14.37 16.24 2.45
N GLY A 337 15.06 16.86 1.50
CA GLY A 337 16.43 16.52 1.11
C GLY A 337 17.47 17.00 2.11
N GLY A 338 18.67 16.46 2.01
CA GLY A 338 19.82 16.80 2.84
C GLY A 338 20.58 18.03 2.34
N TYR A 339 21.42 18.60 3.20
CA TYR A 339 22.33 19.69 2.89
C TYR A 339 23.53 19.22 2.07
N GLY A 340 23.93 20.01 1.06
CA GLY A 340 25.22 19.91 0.42
C GLY A 340 26.23 20.86 1.07
N THR A 341 27.51 20.51 1.10
CA THR A 341 28.57 21.30 1.72
C THR A 341 29.79 21.41 0.82
N ALA A 342 30.54 22.51 0.98
CA ALA A 342 31.89 22.64 0.47
C ALA A 342 32.84 22.91 1.62
N SER A 343 34.05 22.46 1.48
CA SER A 343 35.15 22.76 2.43
C SER A 343 36.44 23.01 1.67
N TYR A 344 37.29 23.82 2.25
CA TYR A 344 38.65 24.13 1.75
C TYR A 344 39.69 23.56 2.68
N ASN A 345 40.67 22.89 2.10
CA ASN A 345 41.88 22.50 2.79
C ASN A 345 43.09 23.17 2.10
N PRO A 346 43.92 23.97 2.79
CA PRO A 346 45.02 24.72 2.17
C PRO A 346 46.05 23.82 1.49
N ASN A 347 46.17 22.56 1.89
CA ASN A 347 47.15 21.62 1.33
C ASN A 347 46.62 20.79 0.16
N TYR A 348 45.30 20.64 0.03
CA TYR A 348 44.67 19.69 -0.93
C TYR A 348 43.55 20.31 -1.76
N GLY A 349 43.24 21.60 -1.54
CA GLY A 349 42.20 22.28 -2.31
C GLY A 349 40.79 22.09 -1.80
N HIS A 350 39.83 22.26 -2.70
CA HIS A 350 38.38 22.26 -2.37
C HIS A 350 37.76 20.87 -2.46
N TYR A 351 36.90 20.57 -1.49
CA TYR A 351 36.07 19.38 -1.43
C TYR A 351 34.62 19.78 -1.59
N TYR A 352 33.92 19.12 -2.48
CA TYR A 352 32.54 19.40 -2.78
C TYR A 352 31.72 18.13 -2.62
N THR A 353 30.74 18.16 -1.74
CA THR A 353 29.83 17.04 -1.50
C THR A 353 28.41 17.55 -1.41
N ALA A 354 27.50 16.93 -2.14
CA ALA A 354 26.12 17.29 -2.24
C ALA A 354 25.22 16.46 -1.31
N GLY A 355 24.11 17.01 -0.90
CA GLY A 355 23.10 16.34 -0.09
C GLY A 355 22.33 15.29 -0.90
N GLY A 356 21.83 14.27 -0.23
CA GLY A 356 20.91 13.30 -0.82
C GLY A 356 19.49 13.84 -0.90
N GLY A 357 18.70 13.40 -1.87
CA GLY A 357 17.28 13.70 -1.97
C GLY A 357 16.47 13.01 -0.87
N GLY A 358 15.36 13.61 -0.46
CA GLY A 358 14.42 13.02 0.47
C GLY A 358 13.73 11.79 -0.13
N GLY A 359 13.36 10.84 0.71
CA GLY A 359 12.53 9.70 0.37
C GLY A 359 11.14 9.79 1.02
N ALA A 360 10.21 9.00 0.57
CA ALA A 360 8.85 9.00 1.13
C ALA A 360 8.79 8.49 2.59
N GLY A 361 9.79 7.70 3.02
CA GLY A 361 9.89 7.15 4.37
C GLY A 361 10.99 7.77 5.24
N GLY A 362 11.85 8.63 4.70
CA GLY A 362 12.93 9.25 5.47
C GLY A 362 13.58 10.44 4.78
N ASN A 363 14.24 11.28 5.58
CA ASN A 363 14.98 12.45 5.10
C ASN A 363 16.18 12.05 4.24
N GLY A 364 16.52 12.88 3.29
CA GLY A 364 17.80 12.81 2.60
C GLY A 364 18.95 13.07 3.57
N GLY A 365 20.05 12.33 3.41
CA GLY A 365 21.26 12.51 4.21
C GLY A 365 21.97 13.81 3.87
N ASN A 366 22.47 14.49 4.88
CA ASN A 366 23.40 15.59 4.70
C ASN A 366 24.72 15.05 4.17
N SER A 367 25.42 15.82 3.37
CA SER A 367 26.81 15.51 3.06
C SER A 367 27.63 15.57 4.34
N ALA A 368 28.52 14.59 4.48
CA ALA A 368 29.36 14.45 5.66
C ALA A 368 30.81 14.79 5.35
N ARG A 369 31.45 15.45 6.30
CA ARG A 369 32.87 15.67 6.36
C ARG A 369 33.38 15.11 7.66
N SER A 370 34.54 14.39 7.61
CA SER A 370 35.29 14.08 8.82
C SER A 370 36.01 15.36 9.30
N PRO A 371 35.74 15.88 10.50
CA PRO A 371 36.48 17.02 11.03
C PRO A 371 37.91 16.59 11.31
N TRP A 372 38.86 17.24 10.62
CA TRP A 372 40.26 17.08 10.96
C TRP A 372 40.66 18.15 11.99
N SER A 373 40.97 17.72 13.17
CA SER A 373 41.59 18.54 14.23
C SER A 373 42.93 17.97 14.59
N GLY A 374 43.99 18.29 13.82
CA GLY A 374 45.35 17.86 14.15
C GLY A 374 46.44 18.58 13.36
N PRO A 375 47.65 18.70 13.89
CA PRO A 375 48.75 19.40 13.29
C PRO A 375 49.31 18.73 12.03
N GLN A 376 50.00 19.49 11.21
CA GLN A 376 50.58 19.17 9.90
C GLN A 376 51.21 17.77 9.83
N TRP A 377 50.78 16.99 8.81
CA TRP A 377 51.39 15.71 8.51
C TRP A 377 52.17 15.75 7.19
N PRO A 378 53.39 15.23 7.17
CA PRO A 378 54.09 14.99 5.91
C PRO A 378 53.53 13.74 5.25
N SER A 379 53.23 13.86 3.97
CA SER A 379 53.03 12.85 2.92
C SER A 379 52.78 11.39 3.36
N TYR A 380 51.52 11.04 3.67
CA TYR A 380 51.10 9.64 3.73
C TYR A 380 49.86 9.39 2.86
N PRO A 381 49.93 8.47 1.88
CA PRO A 381 48.86 8.19 0.97
C PRO A 381 47.70 7.33 1.54
N ASN A 382 47.77 6.90 2.80
CA ASN A 382 46.84 5.91 3.38
C ASN A 382 46.22 6.30 4.73
N HIS A 383 45.82 7.57 4.94
CA HIS A 383 45.15 7.92 6.20
C HIS A 383 43.65 7.51 6.19
N PRO A 384 43.20 6.60 7.09
CA PRO A 384 41.86 6.03 7.08
C PRO A 384 40.74 7.00 7.50
N ASN A 385 41.06 8.24 7.91
CA ASN A 385 40.07 9.18 8.51
C ASN A 385 39.62 10.33 7.59
N TRP A 386 39.91 10.28 6.30
CA TRP A 386 39.56 11.35 5.36
C TRP A 386 38.35 10.91 4.49
N ASN A 387 37.15 10.96 5.06
CA ASN A 387 35.93 10.59 4.34
C ASN A 387 35.04 11.83 4.13
N SER A 388 35.15 12.42 2.95
CA SER A 388 34.08 13.32 2.45
C SER A 388 33.08 12.49 1.68
N THR A 389 31.83 12.45 2.13
CA THR A 389 30.78 11.65 1.49
C THR A 389 29.63 12.52 1.07
N GLY A 390 29.14 12.31 -0.14
CA GLY A 390 27.82 12.80 -0.55
C GLY A 390 26.72 12.22 0.37
N GLY A 391 25.69 12.98 0.59
CA GLY A 391 24.54 12.53 1.40
C GLY A 391 23.81 11.37 0.74
N ASN A 392 23.45 10.37 1.51
CA ASN A 392 22.62 9.27 1.02
C ASN A 392 21.19 9.75 0.75
N GLY A 393 20.53 9.15 -0.22
CA GLY A 393 19.09 9.33 -0.43
C GLY A 393 18.27 8.82 0.75
N GLY A 394 17.15 9.49 1.01
CA GLY A 394 16.20 9.07 2.03
C GLY A 394 15.50 7.77 1.66
N ALA A 395 15.21 6.93 2.65
CA ALA A 395 14.52 5.67 2.43
C ALA A 395 13.09 5.87 1.90
N GLY A 396 12.63 4.94 1.09
CA GLY A 396 11.23 4.85 0.66
C GLY A 396 10.28 4.43 1.79
N LYS A 397 9.01 4.67 1.57
CA LYS A 397 7.92 4.26 2.47
C LYS A 397 7.69 2.75 2.35
N ALA A 398 7.62 2.06 3.49
CA ALA A 398 7.37 0.63 3.51
C ALA A 398 5.90 0.30 3.17
N THR A 399 5.71 -0.66 2.28
CA THR A 399 4.40 -1.18 1.85
C THR A 399 4.47 -2.70 1.77
N PRO A 400 4.49 -3.42 2.92
CA PRO A 400 4.78 -4.86 2.95
C PRO A 400 3.86 -5.71 2.07
N ALA A 401 2.63 -5.27 1.87
CA ALA A 401 1.66 -5.89 0.97
C ALA A 401 2.14 -6.04 -0.48
N PHE A 402 3.10 -5.21 -0.88
CA PHE A 402 3.65 -5.14 -2.24
C PHE A 402 5.16 -5.39 -2.23
N ALA A 403 5.66 -6.22 -1.32
CA ALA A 403 7.06 -6.59 -1.25
C ALA A 403 7.57 -7.27 -2.53
N GLY A 404 8.84 -7.06 -2.87
CA GLY A 404 9.46 -7.61 -4.06
C GLY A 404 9.28 -9.13 -4.21
N PRO A 405 9.51 -9.96 -3.16
CA PRO A 405 9.26 -11.40 -3.21
C PRO A 405 7.80 -11.80 -3.47
N ILE A 406 6.84 -10.94 -3.13
CA ILE A 406 5.42 -11.18 -3.41
C ILE A 406 5.15 -10.99 -4.90
N LEU A 407 5.74 -9.97 -5.52
CA LEU A 407 5.50 -9.62 -6.93
C LEU A 407 6.39 -10.44 -7.89
N LEU A 408 7.55 -10.93 -7.41
CA LEU A 408 8.51 -11.68 -8.22
C LEU A 408 7.86 -12.94 -8.81
N GLY A 409 8.01 -13.13 -10.12
CA GLY A 409 7.45 -14.26 -10.86
C GLY A 409 5.95 -14.16 -11.18
N ASN A 410 5.26 -13.16 -10.62
CA ASN A 410 3.83 -12.93 -10.86
C ASN A 410 3.57 -11.73 -11.80
N VAL A 411 4.56 -10.88 -12.00
CA VAL A 411 4.50 -9.75 -12.93
C VAL A 411 5.43 -10.02 -14.09
N PRO A 412 4.95 -10.00 -15.36
CA PRO A 412 5.78 -10.36 -16.52
C PRO A 412 6.87 -9.31 -16.80
N GLU A 413 8.06 -9.77 -17.15
CA GLU A 413 9.08 -8.93 -17.78
C GLU A 413 8.66 -8.58 -19.23
N PRO A 414 9.08 -7.42 -19.78
CA PRO A 414 10.02 -6.43 -19.22
C PRO A 414 9.38 -5.31 -18.42
N ALA A 415 8.09 -5.35 -18.21
CA ALA A 415 7.33 -4.19 -17.70
C ALA A 415 7.54 -3.94 -16.20
N PHE A 416 7.88 -4.97 -15.45
CA PHE A 416 8.33 -4.86 -14.07
C PHE A 416 9.59 -5.73 -13.94
N PRO A 417 10.76 -5.21 -14.34
CA PRO A 417 12.00 -5.99 -14.35
C PRO A 417 12.28 -6.62 -12.99
N SER A 418 12.79 -7.83 -12.98
CA SER A 418 13.21 -8.53 -11.74
C SER A 418 14.15 -7.68 -10.91
N SER A 419 14.97 -6.83 -11.56
CA SER A 419 15.83 -5.85 -10.90
C SER A 419 15.09 -4.78 -10.08
N VAL A 420 13.83 -4.48 -10.39
CA VAL A 420 12.97 -3.58 -9.60
C VAL A 420 12.42 -4.28 -8.37
N LEU A 421 12.16 -5.58 -8.49
CA LEU A 421 11.51 -6.37 -7.44
C LEU A 421 12.49 -6.80 -6.36
N VAL A 422 13.67 -7.26 -6.76
CA VAL A 422 14.71 -7.77 -5.84
C VAL A 422 16.04 -7.17 -6.25
N ASP A 423 16.39 -6.04 -5.64
CA ASP A 423 17.68 -5.43 -5.88
C ASP A 423 18.74 -5.96 -4.90
N THR A 424 19.86 -6.45 -5.45
CA THR A 424 21.04 -6.89 -4.68
C THR A 424 21.65 -5.77 -3.84
N TYR A 425 21.35 -4.50 -4.17
CA TYR A 425 21.90 -3.32 -3.50
C TYR A 425 20.88 -2.60 -2.60
N GLY A 426 19.65 -3.12 -2.46
CA GLY A 426 18.63 -2.57 -1.57
C GLY A 426 17.82 -1.40 -2.16
N ASN A 427 17.97 -1.08 -3.44
CA ASN A 427 17.28 0.05 -4.10
C ASN A 427 15.92 -0.33 -4.71
N GLY A 428 15.61 -1.62 -4.90
CA GLY A 428 14.31 -2.11 -5.33
C GLY A 428 13.26 -2.14 -4.22
N LEU A 429 12.10 -2.75 -4.49
CA LEU A 429 11.03 -2.96 -3.50
C LEU A 429 11.53 -3.69 -2.25
N GLY A 430 12.45 -4.65 -2.43
CA GLY A 430 13.01 -5.45 -1.35
C GLY A 430 11.96 -6.22 -0.54
N PRO A 431 12.37 -6.83 0.59
CA PRO A 431 11.46 -7.65 1.42
C PRO A 431 10.39 -6.84 2.16
N THR A 432 10.53 -5.52 2.24
CA THR A 432 9.60 -4.63 2.94
C THR A 432 8.68 -3.83 2.00
N GLY A 433 8.82 -4.01 0.66
CA GLY A 433 8.00 -3.33 -0.34
C GLY A 433 8.20 -1.81 -0.32
N ARG A 434 9.43 -1.32 -0.27
CA ARG A 434 9.68 0.13 -0.18
C ARG A 434 9.47 0.82 -1.52
N VAL A 435 8.82 1.97 -1.48
CA VAL A 435 8.45 2.81 -2.64
C VAL A 435 8.87 4.25 -2.34
N GLY A 436 9.43 4.95 -3.32
CA GLY A 436 9.79 6.35 -3.19
C GLY A 436 11.11 6.58 -2.42
N GLY A 437 12.22 5.95 -2.84
CA GLY A 437 13.57 6.23 -2.34
C GLY A 437 14.17 7.47 -2.98
N GLY A 438 14.86 8.34 -2.21
CA GLY A 438 15.55 9.54 -2.71
C GLY A 438 16.90 9.22 -3.37
N GLY A 439 17.35 10.06 -4.29
CA GLY A 439 18.67 9.92 -4.95
C GLY A 439 19.83 10.30 -4.06
N GLY A 440 21.00 9.68 -4.24
CA GLY A 440 22.25 10.02 -3.56
C GLY A 440 22.88 11.31 -4.12
N GLY A 441 23.55 12.09 -3.27
CA GLY A 441 24.27 13.30 -3.67
C GLY A 441 25.60 12.97 -4.37
N GLY A 442 25.98 13.80 -5.35
CA GLY A 442 27.29 13.72 -6.02
C GLY A 442 28.45 14.11 -5.10
N ALA A 443 29.65 13.72 -5.48
CA ALA A 443 30.87 14.10 -4.77
C ALA A 443 32.04 14.33 -5.72
N SER A 444 32.83 15.38 -5.48
CA SER A 444 34.07 15.71 -6.22
C SER A 444 35.16 16.13 -5.26
N SER A 445 36.35 15.60 -5.47
CA SER A 445 37.49 15.93 -4.67
C SER A 445 38.77 15.53 -5.40
N PRO A 446 39.87 16.31 -5.21
CA PRO A 446 41.20 15.93 -5.71
C PRO A 446 41.84 14.78 -4.95
N VAL A 447 41.28 14.33 -3.83
CA VAL A 447 41.85 13.24 -3.01
C VAL A 447 41.07 11.93 -3.12
N PRO A 448 41.76 10.80 -2.89
CA PRO A 448 41.26 9.45 -3.19
C PRO A 448 40.13 8.89 -2.30
N PHE A 449 39.66 9.60 -1.29
CA PHE A 449 38.70 9.06 -0.29
C PHE A 449 37.33 9.72 -0.28
N THR A 450 36.98 10.40 -1.37
CA THR A 450 35.63 11.00 -1.53
C THR A 450 34.68 9.97 -2.12
N ARG A 451 33.48 9.85 -1.56
CA ARG A 451 32.43 8.93 -2.01
C ARG A 451 31.15 9.70 -2.34
N ALA A 452 30.45 9.30 -3.40
CA ALA A 452 29.09 9.74 -3.64
C ALA A 452 28.12 9.12 -2.62
N GLY A 453 26.98 9.75 -2.44
CA GLY A 453 25.90 9.19 -1.65
C GLY A 453 25.23 8.01 -2.34
N ASN A 454 24.81 7.03 -1.56
CA ASN A 454 23.98 5.92 -2.04
C ASN A 454 22.56 6.41 -2.29
N GLY A 455 21.88 5.82 -3.27
CA GLY A 455 20.44 5.96 -3.40
C GLY A 455 19.70 5.38 -2.21
N GLY A 456 18.55 5.95 -1.88
CA GLY A 456 17.67 5.44 -0.82
C GLY A 456 16.98 4.15 -1.25
N THR A 457 16.73 3.25 -0.29
CA THR A 457 15.95 2.03 -0.53
C THR A 457 14.56 2.36 -1.05
N GLY A 458 14.03 1.58 -1.99
CA GLY A 458 12.74 1.86 -2.64
C GLY A 458 12.86 2.72 -3.89
N GLY A 459 13.97 2.61 -4.60
CA GLY A 459 14.11 3.13 -5.97
C GLY A 459 15.07 4.30 -6.16
N GLY A 460 15.80 4.76 -5.16
CA GLY A 460 16.75 5.88 -5.31
C GLY A 460 17.97 5.52 -6.15
N GLY A 461 18.37 6.39 -7.09
CA GLY A 461 19.61 6.26 -7.87
C GLY A 461 20.83 6.73 -7.09
N HIS A 462 21.99 6.09 -7.31
CA HIS A 462 23.26 6.48 -6.69
C HIS A 462 23.84 7.76 -7.30
N GLY A 463 24.49 8.58 -6.49
CA GLY A 463 25.19 9.78 -6.94
C GLY A 463 26.46 9.44 -7.73
N ALA A 464 26.90 10.37 -8.59
CA ALA A 464 28.15 10.28 -9.32
C ALA A 464 29.34 10.70 -8.47
N TYR A 465 30.51 10.12 -8.74
CA TYR A 465 31.73 10.63 -8.19
C TYR A 465 32.90 10.60 -9.18
N VAL A 466 33.91 11.47 -8.98
CA VAL A 466 35.11 11.54 -9.80
C VAL A 466 36.33 11.36 -8.92
N ARG A 467 37.23 10.50 -9.36
CA ARG A 467 38.51 10.22 -8.72
C ARG A 467 39.68 10.42 -9.69
N PRO A 468 40.64 11.28 -9.40
CA PRO A 468 41.90 11.30 -10.14
C PRO A 468 42.79 10.14 -9.71
N GLY A 469 43.02 9.20 -10.60
CA GLY A 469 44.26 8.38 -10.59
C GLY A 469 44.35 7.11 -9.74
N GLN A 470 43.28 6.59 -9.08
CA GLN A 470 43.33 5.27 -8.44
C GLN A 470 41.99 4.52 -8.45
N TYR A 471 42.08 3.23 -8.67
CA TYR A 471 40.98 2.27 -8.71
C TYR A 471 40.84 1.56 -7.36
N ASN A 472 39.70 1.68 -6.71
CA ASN A 472 39.29 0.70 -5.70
C ASN A 472 37.74 0.60 -5.73
N PRO A 473 37.20 -0.49 -6.25
CA PRO A 473 35.75 -0.66 -6.33
C PRO A 473 35.18 -0.87 -4.93
N SER A 474 34.40 0.09 -4.46
CA SER A 474 33.46 -0.19 -3.38
C SER A 474 32.34 -1.08 -3.94
N PRO A 475 31.83 -2.08 -3.21
CA PRO A 475 30.77 -2.98 -3.69
C PRO A 475 29.42 -2.30 -3.96
N PHE A 476 29.33 -0.97 -3.74
CA PHE A 476 28.12 -0.15 -3.94
C PHE A 476 28.21 0.78 -5.17
N GLN A 477 29.03 0.43 -6.17
CA GLN A 477 29.23 1.30 -7.33
C GLN A 477 28.45 0.79 -8.55
N SER A 478 27.69 1.72 -9.12
CA SER A 478 26.91 1.76 -10.36
C SER A 478 26.66 0.43 -11.12
N ARG A 479 25.38 0.20 -11.44
CA ARG A 479 24.90 -0.88 -12.33
C ARG A 479 25.26 -0.69 -13.81
N SER A 480 25.81 0.44 -14.18
CA SER A 480 26.21 0.68 -15.57
C SER A 480 27.70 0.41 -15.74
N PRO A 481 28.11 -0.41 -16.71
CA PRO A 481 29.53 -0.55 -17.01
C PRO A 481 30.09 0.84 -17.36
N ALA A 482 30.96 1.33 -16.51
CA ALA A 482 31.60 2.62 -16.73
C ALA A 482 32.49 2.50 -17.98
N PRO A 483 32.43 3.46 -18.91
CA PRO A 483 33.28 3.45 -20.09
C PRO A 483 34.77 3.70 -19.77
N SER A 484 35.10 4.01 -18.52
CA SER A 484 36.46 4.20 -18.04
C SER A 484 36.53 3.92 -16.53
N PRO A 485 37.60 3.26 -16.02
CA PRO A 485 37.74 2.91 -14.59
C PRO A 485 37.88 4.09 -13.64
N SER A 486 37.90 5.34 -14.12
CA SER A 486 38.09 6.54 -13.31
C SER A 486 36.84 7.39 -13.09
N THR A 487 35.69 7.03 -13.69
CA THR A 487 34.48 7.87 -13.68
C THR A 487 33.23 7.05 -13.48
N TYR A 488 32.41 7.44 -12.52
CA TYR A 488 31.14 6.80 -12.23
C TYR A 488 30.00 7.76 -12.51
N HIS A 489 29.03 7.30 -13.32
CA HIS A 489 27.83 8.05 -13.65
C HIS A 489 26.83 8.00 -12.51
N ALA A 490 26.05 9.08 -12.35
CA ALA A 490 24.87 9.02 -11.52
C ALA A 490 23.82 8.09 -12.13
N GLU A 491 23.10 7.39 -11.28
CA GLU A 491 22.05 6.46 -11.67
C GLU A 491 20.68 7.12 -11.69
N ASP A 492 19.80 6.62 -12.56
CA ASP A 492 18.41 6.97 -12.57
C ASP A 492 17.70 6.40 -11.34
N GLY A 493 16.65 7.07 -10.90
CA GLY A 493 15.67 6.47 -10.01
C GLY A 493 14.99 5.29 -10.69
N VAL A 494 14.64 4.29 -9.90
CA VAL A 494 14.03 3.06 -10.40
C VAL A 494 12.61 3.34 -10.89
N GLN A 495 12.31 2.89 -12.11
CA GLN A 495 10.98 3.03 -12.73
C GLN A 495 9.92 2.33 -11.88
N TYR A 496 8.72 2.88 -11.88
CA TYR A 496 7.54 2.38 -11.17
C TYR A 496 7.61 2.45 -9.62
N LEU A 497 8.75 2.90 -9.08
CA LEU A 497 8.89 3.11 -7.63
C LEU A 497 8.91 4.59 -7.24
N GLY A 498 8.87 5.51 -8.20
CA GLY A 498 8.92 6.95 -7.91
C GLY A 498 10.29 7.40 -7.37
N GLY A 499 11.36 6.68 -7.67
CA GLY A 499 12.69 6.94 -7.14
C GLY A 499 13.30 8.25 -7.66
N GLY A 500 14.01 8.99 -6.80
CA GLY A 500 14.79 10.16 -7.20
C GLY A 500 16.11 9.78 -7.88
N GLY A 501 16.56 10.55 -8.87
CA GLY A 501 17.83 10.32 -9.58
C GLY A 501 19.04 10.78 -8.80
N GLY A 502 20.18 10.13 -9.00
CA GLY A 502 21.47 10.49 -8.37
C GLY A 502 22.03 11.83 -8.89
N GLY A 503 22.65 12.60 -8.00
CA GLY A 503 23.31 13.88 -8.30
C GLY A 503 24.60 13.69 -9.11
N GLY A 504 24.83 14.63 -10.03
CA GLY A 504 26.02 14.62 -10.90
C GLY A 504 27.27 15.22 -10.26
N THR A 505 28.41 15.04 -10.90
CA THR A 505 29.69 15.62 -10.53
C THR A 505 30.43 16.15 -11.78
N SER A 506 31.52 16.89 -11.60
CA SER A 506 32.39 17.40 -12.67
C SER A 506 33.77 16.76 -12.60
N PRO A 507 34.51 16.49 -13.71
CA PRO A 507 35.22 17.56 -14.42
C PRO A 507 35.18 17.56 -15.96
N ASN A 508 34.42 16.69 -16.65
CA ASN A 508 34.43 16.70 -18.12
C ASN A 508 33.02 16.64 -18.70
N PRO A 509 32.60 17.65 -19.51
CA PRO A 509 31.20 17.83 -19.92
C PRO A 509 30.62 16.78 -20.86
N SER A 510 31.46 16.02 -21.57
CA SER A 510 30.96 15.15 -22.66
C SER A 510 30.58 13.72 -22.24
N SER A 511 30.92 13.29 -21.03
CA SER A 511 30.79 11.86 -20.66
C SER A 511 29.98 11.57 -19.38
N TYR A 512 29.50 12.58 -18.63
CA TYR A 512 28.81 12.34 -17.36
C TYR A 512 27.29 12.36 -17.50
N ARG A 513 26.66 11.36 -16.89
CA ARG A 513 25.21 11.26 -16.82
C ARG A 513 24.73 11.65 -15.43
N ILE A 514 23.73 12.50 -15.40
CA ILE A 514 22.96 12.87 -14.22
C ILE A 514 21.77 11.93 -14.16
N GLY A 515 21.41 11.42 -12.98
CA GLY A 515 20.29 10.52 -12.84
C GLY A 515 18.96 11.23 -13.08
N GLY A 516 18.13 10.70 -13.95
CA GLY A 516 16.72 11.07 -14.07
C GLY A 516 15.89 10.41 -12.96
N GLY A 517 14.67 10.90 -12.72
CA GLY A 517 13.74 10.26 -11.81
C GLY A 517 13.08 9.01 -12.40
N GLY A 518 12.65 8.07 -11.55
CA GLY A 518 11.81 6.94 -11.93
C GLY A 518 10.32 7.31 -11.96
N SER A 519 9.54 6.68 -12.83
CA SER A 519 8.08 6.85 -12.84
C SER A 519 7.43 6.33 -11.55
N GLY A 520 6.23 6.83 -11.23
CA GLY A 520 5.40 6.30 -10.17
C GLY A 520 4.64 5.03 -10.56
N SER A 521 3.77 4.59 -9.68
CA SER A 521 2.82 3.49 -9.88
C SER A 521 1.61 3.61 -8.94
N PHE A 522 0.57 2.85 -9.26
CA PHE A 522 -0.52 2.55 -8.34
C PHE A 522 -0.64 1.04 -8.21
N MET A 523 -0.71 0.54 -6.99
CA MET A 523 -0.89 -0.88 -6.71
C MET A 523 -2.03 -1.05 -5.71
N ILE A 524 -2.87 -2.06 -5.94
CA ILE A 524 -3.99 -2.42 -5.07
C ILE A 524 -4.09 -3.93 -4.98
N ARG A 525 -4.36 -4.45 -3.78
CA ARG A 525 -4.71 -5.86 -3.55
C ARG A 525 -5.93 -5.97 -2.64
N TYR A 526 -6.63 -7.07 -2.74
CA TYR A 526 -7.75 -7.44 -1.87
C TYR A 526 -7.90 -8.96 -1.82
N ALA A 527 -8.47 -9.45 -0.72
CA ALA A 527 -8.71 -10.88 -0.55
C ALA A 527 -9.85 -11.37 -1.46
N VAL A 528 -9.67 -12.57 -2.04
CA VAL A 528 -10.66 -13.24 -2.91
C VAL A 528 -10.80 -14.70 -2.47
N ASN A 529 -11.96 -15.31 -2.75
CA ASN A 529 -12.26 -16.68 -2.32
C ASN A 529 -11.54 -17.75 -3.14
N GLN A 530 -11.17 -17.45 -4.40
CA GLN A 530 -10.54 -18.40 -5.32
C GLN A 530 -9.59 -17.67 -6.27
N LEU A 531 -8.67 -18.42 -6.87
CA LEU A 531 -7.71 -17.93 -7.88
C LEU A 531 -8.40 -17.60 -9.21
#